data_546b49280053a4b3d4fd98ada6f60d98
#
_entry.id   546b49280053a4b3d4fd98ada6f60d98
#
_cell.length_a   1.000
_cell.length_b   1.000
_cell.length_c   1.000
_cell.angle_alpha   90.00
_cell.angle_beta   90.00
_cell.angle_gamma   90.00
#
_symmetry.space_group_name_H-M   'P 1'
#
loop_
_entity.id
_entity.type
_entity.pdbx_description
1 polymer ?
#
loop_
_entity_poly.entity_id
_entity_poly.type
_entity_poly.pdbx_seq_one_letter_code
_entity_poly.pdbx_strand_id
1 'polypeptide(L)'
;ELSDGERQNVMIARALAQEPQVLILDEPTAFLDLPRRVELMRLLANLAYTTKRAILLSTHDLELALRVADRLWLLPTGGPLLNGMPEELALNGTLAAAFASEGVEFDSAAGTFKLHRHPCGPIALHGDGLLAQWTARALERIGYQVVGSDENVPVRIEVGDNSWRVINGPRQAEYGSLAELIDAVKQPPVDGTLQETNQG
;
A
#
# COMPACT_ATOMS: atom_id res chain seq x y z
N GLU A 1 35.50 -7.84 1.08
CA GLU A 1 34.30 -8.71 1.00
C GLU A 1 33.19 -7.89 0.35
N LEU A 2 32.49 -8.45 -0.67
CA LEU A 2 31.40 -7.73 -1.36
C LEU A 2 30.15 -7.74 -0.47
N SER A 3 29.40 -6.64 -0.47
CA SER A 3 28.04 -6.59 0.05
C SER A 3 27.11 -7.46 -0.78
N ASP A 4 25.95 -7.86 -0.23
CA ASP A 4 24.98 -8.71 -0.94
C ASP A 4 24.50 -8.05 -2.24
N GLY A 5 24.30 -6.72 -2.25
CA GLY A 5 23.94 -5.99 -3.47
C GLY A 5 25.06 -5.98 -4.53
N GLU A 6 26.32 -5.82 -4.12
CA GLU A 6 27.47 -5.89 -5.06
C GLU A 6 27.61 -7.31 -5.61
N ARG A 7 27.42 -8.33 -4.78
CA ARG A 7 27.44 -9.73 -5.20
C ARG A 7 26.33 -9.99 -6.24
N GLN A 8 25.12 -9.49 -6.00
CA GLN A 8 24.01 -9.61 -6.93
C GLN A 8 24.32 -8.94 -8.29
N ASN A 9 24.86 -7.72 -8.25
CA ASN A 9 25.26 -7.01 -9.48
C ASN A 9 26.35 -7.78 -10.27
N VAL A 10 27.31 -8.38 -9.59
CA VAL A 10 28.34 -9.21 -10.23
C VAL A 10 27.73 -10.44 -10.88
N MET A 11 26.77 -11.11 -10.25
CA MET A 11 26.09 -12.26 -10.81
C MET A 11 25.28 -11.89 -12.06
N ILE A 12 24.58 -10.77 -12.04
CA ILE A 12 23.84 -10.25 -13.20
C ILE A 12 24.83 -9.87 -14.32
N ALA A 13 25.91 -9.15 -14.01
CA ALA A 13 26.92 -8.80 -14.99
C ALA A 13 27.57 -10.01 -15.64
N ARG A 14 27.85 -11.06 -14.86
CA ARG A 14 28.35 -12.36 -15.37
C ARG A 14 27.36 -13.04 -16.32
N ALA A 15 26.07 -13.03 -15.99
CA ALA A 15 25.05 -13.59 -16.84
C ALA A 15 24.91 -12.80 -18.17
N LEU A 16 24.98 -11.47 -18.10
CA LEU A 16 24.91 -10.58 -19.26
C LEU A 16 26.12 -10.71 -20.18
N ALA A 17 27.31 -10.99 -19.65
CA ALA A 17 28.52 -11.19 -20.43
C ALA A 17 28.43 -12.40 -21.37
N GLN A 18 27.49 -13.31 -21.17
CA GLN A 18 27.17 -14.43 -22.04
C GLN A 18 26.23 -14.06 -23.20
N GLU A 19 25.82 -12.80 -23.28
CA GLU A 19 24.88 -12.27 -24.27
C GLU A 19 23.59 -13.08 -24.47
N PRO A 20 22.89 -13.49 -23.37
CA PRO A 20 21.71 -14.32 -23.49
C PRO A 20 20.56 -13.58 -24.16
N GLN A 21 19.72 -14.28 -24.92
CA GLN A 21 18.46 -13.74 -25.45
C GLN A 21 17.40 -13.61 -24.37
N VAL A 22 17.44 -14.49 -23.36
CA VAL A 22 16.53 -14.51 -22.21
C VAL A 22 17.37 -14.57 -20.94
N LEU A 23 17.18 -13.63 -20.04
CA LEU A 23 17.78 -13.63 -18.71
C LEU A 23 16.71 -14.05 -17.68
N ILE A 24 17.00 -15.11 -16.92
CA ILE A 24 16.10 -15.58 -15.87
C ILE A 24 16.76 -15.32 -14.51
N LEU A 25 16.05 -14.64 -13.62
CA LEU A 25 16.52 -14.25 -12.30
C LEU A 25 15.52 -14.74 -11.24
N ASP A 26 16.01 -15.47 -10.27
CA ASP A 26 15.21 -15.94 -9.16
C ASP A 26 15.41 -15.00 -7.96
N GLU A 27 14.33 -14.33 -7.57
CA GLU A 27 14.28 -13.34 -6.47
C GLU A 27 15.46 -12.35 -6.43
N PRO A 28 15.77 -11.64 -7.52
CA PRO A 28 16.98 -10.83 -7.60
C PRO A 28 16.98 -9.63 -6.63
N THR A 29 15.85 -9.32 -6.03
CA THR A 29 15.69 -8.23 -5.04
C THR A 29 15.74 -8.72 -3.60
N ALA A 30 15.85 -10.03 -3.36
CA ALA A 30 15.98 -10.58 -2.02
C ALA A 30 17.20 -9.99 -1.29
N PHE A 31 17.05 -9.72 0.01
CA PHE A 31 18.10 -9.16 0.88
C PHE A 31 18.57 -7.73 0.54
N LEU A 32 17.96 -7.06 -0.44
CA LEU A 32 18.22 -5.66 -0.73
C LEU A 32 17.28 -4.75 0.08
N ASP A 33 17.79 -3.60 0.51
CA ASP A 33 16.96 -2.51 1.05
C ASP A 33 16.07 -1.90 -0.05
N LEU A 34 15.04 -1.18 0.34
CA LEU A 34 14.05 -0.64 -0.59
C LEU A 34 14.67 0.23 -1.70
N PRO A 35 15.60 1.19 -1.43
CA PRO A 35 16.24 1.96 -2.50
C PRO A 35 16.96 1.09 -3.53
N ARG A 36 17.71 0.09 -3.08
CA ARG A 36 18.46 -0.82 -3.96
C ARG A 36 17.56 -1.75 -4.76
N ARG A 37 16.42 -2.21 -4.19
CA ARG A 37 15.40 -2.96 -4.94
C ARG A 37 14.88 -2.14 -6.12
N VAL A 38 14.49 -0.90 -5.85
CA VAL A 38 13.98 0.01 -6.90
C VAL A 38 15.04 0.28 -7.97
N GLU A 39 16.28 0.52 -7.55
CA GLU A 39 17.41 0.75 -8.48
C GLU A 39 17.65 -0.47 -9.38
N LEU A 40 17.70 -1.68 -8.80
CA LEU A 40 17.90 -2.92 -9.55
C LEU A 40 16.76 -3.16 -10.54
N MET A 41 15.50 -3.01 -10.12
CA MET A 41 14.35 -3.21 -11.01
C MET A 41 14.36 -2.22 -12.17
N ARG A 42 14.71 -0.95 -11.92
CA ARG A 42 14.87 0.07 -12.99
C ARG A 42 16.01 -0.28 -13.92
N LEU A 43 17.14 -0.77 -13.41
CA LEU A 43 18.27 -1.22 -14.21
C LEU A 43 17.84 -2.37 -15.14
N LEU A 44 17.14 -3.38 -14.64
CA LEU A 44 16.68 -4.52 -15.42
C LEU A 44 15.66 -4.10 -16.50
N ALA A 45 14.70 -3.24 -16.16
CA ALA A 45 13.74 -2.71 -17.13
C ALA A 45 14.44 -1.92 -18.25
N ASN A 46 15.37 -1.02 -17.89
CA ASN A 46 16.15 -0.26 -18.88
C ASN A 46 17.01 -1.19 -19.77
N LEU A 47 17.59 -2.23 -19.18
CA LEU A 47 18.36 -3.23 -19.89
C LEU A 47 17.50 -3.99 -20.91
N ALA A 48 16.32 -4.46 -20.50
CA ALA A 48 15.37 -5.12 -21.41
C ALA A 48 15.01 -4.22 -22.58
N TYR A 49 14.67 -2.97 -22.29
CA TYR A 49 14.29 -1.97 -23.29
C TYR A 49 15.41 -1.67 -24.28
N THR A 50 16.64 -1.42 -23.79
CA THR A 50 17.78 -0.98 -24.62
C THR A 50 18.39 -2.13 -25.44
N THR A 51 18.44 -3.33 -24.86
CA THR A 51 19.06 -4.50 -25.53
C THR A 51 18.04 -5.36 -26.29
N LYS A 52 16.75 -5.09 -26.15
CA LYS A 52 15.64 -5.89 -26.71
C LYS A 52 15.69 -7.38 -26.28
N ARG A 53 16.21 -7.64 -25.09
CA ARG A 53 16.28 -8.97 -24.49
C ARG A 53 15.09 -9.19 -23.56
N ALA A 54 14.65 -10.43 -23.46
CA ALA A 54 13.63 -10.79 -22.48
C ALA A 54 14.27 -10.99 -21.11
N ILE A 55 13.69 -10.40 -20.07
CA ILE A 55 14.07 -10.61 -18.67
C ILE A 55 12.86 -11.18 -17.95
N LEU A 56 13.00 -12.39 -17.41
CA LEU A 56 12.03 -13.04 -16.55
C LEU A 56 12.59 -13.06 -15.12
N LEU A 57 11.83 -12.59 -14.15
CA LEU A 57 12.24 -12.66 -12.76
C LEU A 57 11.10 -13.16 -11.87
N SER A 58 11.44 -13.92 -10.85
CA SER A 58 10.51 -14.19 -9.74
C SER A 58 10.62 -13.08 -8.69
N THR A 59 9.50 -12.73 -8.07
CA THR A 59 9.47 -11.77 -6.95
C THR A 59 8.20 -11.96 -6.14
N HIS A 60 8.28 -11.65 -4.86
CA HIS A 60 7.13 -11.49 -3.97
C HIS A 60 6.79 -10.01 -3.69
N ASP A 61 7.52 -9.07 -4.29
CA ASP A 61 7.25 -7.63 -4.22
C ASP A 61 6.28 -7.23 -5.34
N LEU A 62 4.98 -7.48 -5.10
CA LEU A 62 3.94 -7.20 -6.09
C LEU A 62 3.86 -5.71 -6.44
N GLU A 63 3.97 -4.82 -5.45
CA GLU A 63 3.85 -3.38 -5.69
C GLU A 63 4.94 -2.89 -6.65
N LEU A 64 6.16 -3.38 -6.48
CA LEU A 64 7.27 -3.04 -7.37
C LEU A 64 7.10 -3.68 -8.75
N ALA A 65 6.64 -4.94 -8.81
CA ALA A 65 6.35 -5.61 -10.07
C ALA A 65 5.27 -4.89 -10.89
N LEU A 66 4.18 -4.45 -10.26
CA LEU A 66 3.11 -3.67 -10.89
C LEU A 66 3.59 -2.34 -11.52
N ARG A 67 4.67 -1.76 -10.98
CA ARG A 67 5.22 -0.49 -11.45
C ARG A 67 6.24 -0.61 -12.57
N VAL A 68 6.83 -1.80 -12.76
CA VAL A 68 8.03 -1.95 -13.59
C VAL A 68 7.87 -3.01 -14.68
N ALA A 69 7.07 -4.05 -14.45
CA ALA A 69 6.95 -5.17 -15.38
C ALA A 69 6.00 -4.85 -16.54
N ASP A 70 6.39 -5.22 -17.76
CA ASP A 70 5.51 -5.16 -18.94
C ASP A 70 4.41 -6.23 -18.88
N ARG A 71 4.71 -7.36 -18.25
CA ARG A 71 3.78 -8.49 -18.09
C ARG A 71 4.02 -9.20 -16.75
N LEU A 72 2.92 -9.67 -16.16
CA LEU A 72 2.95 -10.49 -14.95
C LEU A 72 2.53 -11.92 -15.26
N TRP A 73 3.19 -12.85 -14.57
CA TRP A 73 2.80 -14.24 -14.47
C TRP A 73 2.44 -14.55 -13.03
N LEU A 74 1.17 -14.85 -12.78
CA LEU A 74 0.66 -15.19 -11.47
C LEU A 74 0.48 -16.71 -11.38
N LEU A 75 0.99 -17.30 -10.30
CA LEU A 75 0.89 -18.73 -10.02
C LEU A 75 0.05 -18.94 -8.74
N PRO A 76 -1.29 -18.90 -8.84
CA PRO A 76 -2.13 -19.18 -7.70
C PRO A 76 -1.98 -20.62 -7.24
N THR A 77 -2.07 -20.88 -5.94
CA THR A 77 -2.00 -22.24 -5.38
C THR A 77 -3.10 -23.12 -5.95
N GLY A 78 -2.72 -24.19 -6.65
CA GLY A 78 -3.67 -25.14 -7.25
C GLY A 78 -4.42 -24.64 -8.49
N GLY A 79 -4.10 -23.44 -8.99
CA GLY A 79 -4.71 -22.84 -10.18
C GLY A 79 -3.81 -22.87 -11.43
N PRO A 80 -4.36 -22.49 -12.58
CA PRO A 80 -3.57 -22.33 -13.80
C PRO A 80 -2.66 -21.09 -13.71
N LEU A 81 -1.62 -21.06 -14.52
CA LEU A 81 -0.81 -19.87 -14.74
C LEU A 81 -1.68 -18.78 -15.38
N LEU A 82 -1.77 -17.63 -14.73
CA LEU A 82 -2.44 -16.45 -15.24
C LEU A 82 -1.37 -15.45 -15.72
N ASN A 83 -1.58 -14.84 -16.87
CA ASN A 83 -0.64 -13.86 -17.40
C ASN A 83 -1.37 -12.69 -18.06
N GLY A 84 -0.78 -11.51 -17.99
CA GLY A 84 -1.34 -10.30 -18.60
C GLY A 84 -0.49 -9.07 -18.31
N MET A 85 -0.92 -7.94 -18.83
CA MET A 85 -0.40 -6.64 -18.39
C MET A 85 -0.85 -6.38 -16.95
N PRO A 86 -0.02 -5.72 -16.11
CA PRO A 86 -0.40 -5.38 -14.73
C PRO A 86 -1.77 -4.70 -14.64
N GLU A 87 -2.01 -3.73 -15.50
CA GLU A 87 -3.23 -2.94 -15.53
C GLU A 87 -4.46 -3.78 -15.90
N GLU A 88 -4.34 -4.68 -16.89
CA GLU A 88 -5.42 -5.59 -17.28
C GLU A 88 -5.79 -6.55 -16.16
N LEU A 89 -4.78 -7.12 -15.48
CA LEU A 89 -4.97 -8.03 -14.36
C LEU A 89 -5.59 -7.33 -13.14
N ALA A 90 -5.30 -6.04 -12.94
CA ALA A 90 -5.95 -5.24 -11.92
C ALA A 90 -7.41 -4.92 -12.28
N LEU A 91 -7.66 -4.44 -13.51
CA LEU A 91 -8.97 -4.01 -13.96
C LEU A 91 -9.99 -5.15 -14.08
N ASN A 92 -9.57 -6.34 -14.47
CA ASN A 92 -10.45 -7.50 -14.58
C ASN A 92 -10.62 -8.29 -13.27
N GLY A 93 -10.03 -7.82 -12.17
CA GLY A 93 -10.14 -8.44 -10.85
C GLY A 93 -9.26 -9.67 -10.64
N THR A 94 -8.42 -10.04 -11.60
CA THR A 94 -7.53 -11.23 -11.49
C THR A 94 -6.56 -11.09 -10.32
N LEU A 95 -5.96 -9.91 -10.12
CA LEU A 95 -5.07 -9.66 -8.98
C LEU A 95 -5.83 -9.77 -7.67
N ALA A 96 -7.01 -9.14 -7.56
CA ALA A 96 -7.82 -9.22 -6.37
C ALA A 96 -8.18 -10.67 -6.01
N ALA A 97 -8.57 -11.48 -7.02
CA ALA A 97 -8.89 -12.89 -6.81
C ALA A 97 -7.66 -13.74 -6.44
N ALA A 98 -6.49 -13.48 -7.07
CA ALA A 98 -5.27 -14.24 -6.82
C ALA A 98 -4.68 -14.03 -5.42
N PHE A 99 -4.90 -12.85 -4.84
CA PHE A 99 -4.39 -12.46 -3.52
C PHE A 99 -5.47 -12.36 -2.44
N ALA A 100 -6.72 -12.74 -2.76
CA ALA A 100 -7.78 -12.77 -1.77
C ALA A 100 -7.44 -13.76 -0.65
N SER A 101 -7.38 -13.28 0.58
CA SER A 101 -7.21 -14.08 1.77
C SER A 101 -7.98 -13.47 2.94
N GLU A 102 -8.18 -14.23 4.00
CA GLU A 102 -8.89 -13.72 5.18
C GLU A 102 -8.17 -12.48 5.75
N GLY A 103 -8.88 -11.35 5.77
CA GLY A 103 -8.37 -10.09 6.29
C GLY A 103 -7.44 -9.29 5.36
N VAL A 104 -7.23 -9.74 4.12
CA VAL A 104 -6.38 -9.03 3.13
C VAL A 104 -7.16 -8.85 1.83
N GLU A 105 -7.21 -7.64 1.33
CA GLU A 105 -7.83 -7.28 0.05
C GLU A 105 -6.86 -6.49 -0.81
N PHE A 106 -6.82 -6.78 -2.11
CA PHE A 106 -6.07 -5.99 -3.06
C PHE A 106 -6.93 -4.80 -3.53
N ASP A 107 -6.48 -3.59 -3.23
CA ASP A 107 -7.07 -2.35 -3.74
C ASP A 107 -6.59 -2.09 -5.16
N SER A 108 -7.42 -2.43 -6.14
CA SER A 108 -7.09 -2.26 -7.56
C SER A 108 -6.93 -0.79 -7.97
N ALA A 109 -7.53 0.16 -7.25
CA ALA A 109 -7.41 1.58 -7.55
C ALA A 109 -6.05 2.14 -7.06
N ALA A 110 -5.60 1.71 -5.90
CA ALA A 110 -4.34 2.14 -5.32
C ALA A 110 -3.14 1.25 -5.73
N GLY A 111 -3.40 0.03 -6.23
CA GLY A 111 -2.36 -0.97 -6.53
C GLY A 111 -1.64 -1.50 -5.28
N THR A 112 -2.33 -1.52 -4.14
CA THR A 112 -1.77 -1.88 -2.84
C THR A 112 -2.68 -2.85 -2.09
N PHE A 113 -2.21 -3.39 -0.97
CA PHE A 113 -3.02 -4.25 -0.12
C PHE A 113 -3.65 -3.46 1.02
N LYS A 114 -4.93 -3.73 1.27
CA LYS A 114 -5.68 -3.30 2.45
C LYS A 114 -5.79 -4.45 3.44
N LEU A 115 -5.53 -4.16 4.70
CA LEU A 115 -5.73 -5.08 5.82
C LEU A 115 -7.08 -4.76 6.45
N HIS A 116 -8.04 -5.68 6.35
CA HIS A 116 -9.29 -5.56 7.06
C HIS A 116 -9.07 -5.86 8.55
N ARG A 117 -9.29 -4.87 9.38
CA ARG A 117 -9.45 -5.05 10.82
C ARG A 117 -10.93 -5.16 11.17
N HIS A 118 -11.24 -5.51 12.41
CA HIS A 118 -12.62 -5.46 12.88
C HIS A 118 -13.21 -4.07 12.57
N PRO A 119 -14.32 -4.00 11.83
CA PRO A 119 -14.85 -2.72 11.37
C PRO A 119 -15.35 -1.91 12.58
N CYS A 120 -14.79 -0.71 12.75
CA CYS A 120 -15.25 0.27 13.74
C CYS A 120 -16.46 1.07 13.24
N GLY A 121 -16.89 0.85 12.00
CA GLY A 121 -17.97 1.59 11.34
C GLY A 121 -17.50 2.75 10.47
N PRO A 122 -18.42 3.46 9.82
CA PRO A 122 -18.11 4.58 8.95
C PRO A 122 -17.78 5.85 9.77
N ILE A 123 -16.84 6.64 9.24
CA ILE A 123 -16.46 7.95 9.76
C ILE A 123 -16.30 8.93 8.60
N ALA A 124 -16.95 10.09 8.67
CA ALA A 124 -16.79 11.11 7.64
C ALA A 124 -15.52 11.92 7.86
N LEU A 125 -14.76 12.14 6.78
CA LEU A 125 -13.58 12.98 6.81
C LEU A 125 -13.76 14.14 5.83
N HIS A 126 -13.61 15.36 6.35
CA HIS A 126 -13.64 16.58 5.58
C HIS A 126 -12.30 17.30 5.66
N GLY A 127 -11.73 17.63 4.52
CA GLY A 127 -10.45 18.30 4.37
C GLY A 127 -9.69 17.78 3.15
N ASP A 128 -8.68 18.53 2.73
CA ASP A 128 -7.89 18.28 1.55
C ASP A 128 -6.38 18.20 1.86
N GLY A 129 -5.63 17.78 0.85
CA GLY A 129 -4.18 17.76 0.92
C GLY A 129 -3.59 16.58 1.69
N LEU A 130 -2.30 16.70 1.98
CA LEU A 130 -1.50 15.62 2.56
C LEU A 130 -1.97 15.24 3.97
N LEU A 131 -2.38 16.23 4.76
CA LEU A 131 -2.82 16.02 6.14
C LEU A 131 -4.10 15.15 6.18
N ALA A 132 -5.08 15.47 5.33
CA ALA A 132 -6.32 14.70 5.23
C ALA A 132 -6.04 13.27 4.73
N GLN A 133 -5.15 13.08 3.75
CA GLN A 133 -4.77 11.76 3.24
C GLN A 133 -4.13 10.89 4.34
N TRP A 134 -3.21 11.44 5.15
CA TRP A 134 -2.60 10.69 6.24
C TRP A 134 -3.57 10.46 7.39
N THR A 135 -4.50 11.36 7.62
CA THR A 135 -5.59 11.16 8.59
C THR A 135 -6.50 10.01 8.15
N ALA A 136 -6.91 9.96 6.88
CA ALA A 136 -7.69 8.86 6.32
C ALA A 136 -6.97 7.51 6.53
N ARG A 137 -5.71 7.42 6.14
CA ARG A 137 -4.88 6.21 6.34
C ARG A 137 -4.78 5.79 7.81
N ALA A 138 -4.66 6.75 8.72
CA ALA A 138 -4.58 6.45 10.14
C ALA A 138 -5.91 5.89 10.68
N LEU A 139 -7.04 6.43 10.24
CA LEU A 139 -8.39 5.95 10.58
C LEU A 139 -8.65 4.56 9.99
N GLU A 140 -8.34 4.33 8.71
CA GLU A 140 -8.44 3.02 8.06
C GLU A 140 -7.57 1.98 8.78
N ARG A 141 -6.35 2.37 9.17
CA ARG A 141 -5.43 1.49 9.93
C ARG A 141 -6.00 1.02 11.27
N ILE A 142 -6.90 1.78 11.88
CA ILE A 142 -7.55 1.39 13.14
C ILE A 142 -8.94 0.76 12.95
N GLY A 143 -9.39 0.59 11.69
CA GLY A 143 -10.60 -0.14 11.35
C GLY A 143 -11.80 0.70 10.96
N TYR A 144 -11.68 2.01 10.84
CA TYR A 144 -12.76 2.86 10.33
C TYR A 144 -12.86 2.78 8.81
N GLN A 145 -14.08 2.83 8.30
CA GLN A 145 -14.36 3.09 6.90
C GLN A 145 -14.48 4.59 6.70
N VAL A 146 -13.47 5.19 6.08
CA VAL A 146 -13.48 6.63 5.77
C VAL A 146 -14.41 6.89 4.60
N VAL A 147 -15.40 7.77 4.81
CA VAL A 147 -16.40 8.15 3.81
C VAL A 147 -16.34 9.66 3.56
N GLY A 148 -16.94 10.10 2.44
CA GLY A 148 -17.00 11.51 2.09
C GLY A 148 -17.84 12.34 3.07
N SER A 149 -17.64 13.64 3.06
CA SER A 149 -18.33 14.60 3.95
C SER A 149 -19.85 14.64 3.78
N ASP A 150 -20.35 14.15 2.62
CA ASP A 150 -21.77 14.22 2.29
C ASP A 150 -22.58 13.03 2.83
N GLU A 151 -21.91 12.03 3.40
CA GLU A 151 -22.58 10.89 4.01
C GLU A 151 -23.08 11.22 5.43
N ASN A 152 -24.29 10.77 5.72
CA ASN A 152 -24.91 10.98 7.03
C ASN A 152 -24.41 9.92 8.02
N VAL A 153 -23.25 10.17 8.61
CA VAL A 153 -22.61 9.32 9.62
C VAL A 153 -22.53 10.02 10.96
N PRO A 154 -22.56 9.29 12.09
CA PRO A 154 -22.61 9.88 13.41
C PRO A 154 -21.34 10.67 13.78
N VAL A 155 -20.20 10.28 13.26
CA VAL A 155 -18.90 10.92 13.58
C VAL A 155 -18.31 11.52 12.32
N ARG A 156 -17.98 12.82 12.43
CA ARG A 156 -17.30 13.58 11.39
C ARG A 156 -16.00 14.17 11.93
N ILE A 157 -14.97 14.14 11.11
CA ILE A 157 -13.68 14.77 11.37
C ILE A 157 -13.45 15.87 10.34
N GLU A 158 -13.18 17.07 10.80
CA GLU A 158 -12.74 18.20 9.98
C GLU A 158 -11.24 18.40 10.18
N VAL A 159 -10.49 18.40 9.09
CA VAL A 159 -9.03 18.61 9.08
C VAL A 159 -8.76 20.08 8.79
N GLY A 160 -8.20 20.79 9.74
CA GLY A 160 -7.70 22.15 9.58
C GLY A 160 -6.23 22.19 9.13
N ASP A 161 -5.61 23.37 9.21
CA ASP A 161 -4.22 23.54 8.78
C ASP A 161 -3.22 22.73 9.63
N ASN A 162 -3.48 22.57 10.90
CA ASN A 162 -2.67 21.76 11.82
C ASN A 162 -3.49 21.29 13.05
N SER A 163 -4.78 21.14 12.88
CA SER A 163 -5.70 20.67 13.92
C SER A 163 -6.80 19.79 13.33
N TRP A 164 -7.43 19.02 14.19
CA TRP A 164 -8.53 18.11 13.84
C TRP A 164 -9.70 18.37 14.75
N ARG A 165 -10.86 18.64 14.19
CA ARG A 165 -12.11 18.77 14.92
C ARG A 165 -12.96 17.52 14.71
N VAL A 166 -13.29 16.84 15.81
CA VAL A 166 -14.22 15.70 15.82
C VAL A 166 -15.60 16.20 16.22
N ILE A 167 -16.59 15.87 15.42
CA ILE A 167 -17.99 16.19 15.63
C ILE A 167 -18.77 14.89 15.77
N ASN A 168 -19.41 14.70 16.93
CA ASN A 168 -20.27 13.54 17.21
C ASN A 168 -21.60 14.04 17.81
N GLY A 169 -22.59 14.27 16.94
CA GLY A 169 -23.83 14.90 17.31
C GLY A 169 -23.59 16.32 17.91
N PRO A 170 -24.07 16.60 19.14
CA PRO A 170 -23.86 17.88 19.78
C PRO A 170 -22.46 18.08 20.38
N ARG A 171 -21.66 17.03 20.46
CA ARG A 171 -20.32 17.05 21.04
C ARG A 171 -19.28 17.40 20.00
N GLN A 172 -18.39 18.33 20.34
CA GLN A 172 -17.25 18.70 19.51
C GLN A 172 -15.99 18.70 20.38
N ALA A 173 -14.90 18.21 19.81
CA ALA A 173 -13.58 18.25 20.44
C ALA A 173 -12.53 18.60 19.38
N GLU A 174 -11.50 19.35 19.77
CA GLU A 174 -10.39 19.72 18.90
C GLU A 174 -9.10 19.11 19.40
N TYR A 175 -8.28 18.62 18.48
CA TYR A 175 -7.03 17.93 18.75
C TYR A 175 -5.89 18.62 18.01
N GLY A 176 -4.78 18.84 18.72
CA GLY A 176 -3.59 19.49 18.19
C GLY A 176 -2.62 18.53 17.49
N SER A 177 -2.85 17.21 17.61
CA SER A 177 -2.03 16.20 16.95
C SER A 177 -2.87 15.03 16.44
N LEU A 178 -2.37 14.38 15.37
CA LEU A 178 -2.98 13.17 14.83
C LEU A 178 -2.96 12.02 15.86
N ALA A 179 -1.96 11.97 16.73
CA ALA A 179 -1.88 10.96 17.77
C ALA A 179 -3.03 11.09 18.77
N GLU A 180 -3.28 12.30 19.27
CA GLU A 180 -4.41 12.59 20.19
C GLU A 180 -5.75 12.26 19.54
N LEU A 181 -5.96 12.65 18.27
CA LEU A 181 -7.15 12.27 17.51
C LEU A 181 -7.34 10.75 17.48
N ILE A 182 -6.31 10.02 17.08
CA ILE A 182 -6.39 8.56 16.92
C ILE A 182 -6.65 7.86 18.25
N ASP A 183 -6.04 8.33 19.33
CA ASP A 183 -6.26 7.77 20.66
C ASP A 183 -7.69 8.06 21.15
N ALA A 184 -8.24 9.23 20.85
CA ALA A 184 -9.62 9.58 21.18
C ALA A 184 -10.65 8.73 20.42
N VAL A 185 -10.43 8.43 19.14
CA VAL A 185 -11.37 7.64 18.33
C VAL A 185 -11.19 6.13 18.47
N LYS A 186 -10.05 5.63 18.96
CA LYS A 186 -9.84 4.21 19.29
C LYS A 186 -10.67 3.73 20.48
N GLN A 187 -10.95 4.60 21.40
CA GLN A 187 -11.87 4.30 22.49
C GLN A 187 -13.28 4.55 21.97
N PRO A 188 -14.11 3.51 21.68
CA PRO A 188 -15.52 3.76 21.42
C PRO A 188 -16.03 4.53 22.65
N PRO A 189 -16.91 5.52 22.49
CA PRO A 189 -17.46 6.21 23.62
C PRO A 189 -18.14 5.18 24.50
N VAL A 190 -17.48 4.81 25.59
CA VAL A 190 -18.12 4.14 26.71
C VAL A 190 -19.22 5.12 27.11
N ASP A 191 -20.46 4.65 27.15
CA ASP A 191 -21.62 5.41 27.52
C ASP A 191 -21.25 6.49 28.56
N GLY A 192 -21.24 7.75 28.12
CA GLY A 192 -21.43 8.88 29.00
C GLY A 192 -20.23 9.69 29.48
N THR A 193 -18.95 9.50 29.10
CA THR A 193 -17.92 10.39 29.67
C THR A 193 -16.72 10.63 28.73
N LEU A 194 -16.79 11.67 27.91
CA LEU A 194 -15.57 12.34 27.46
C LEU A 194 -15.11 13.22 28.64
N GLN A 195 -13.95 12.91 29.22
CA GLN A 195 -13.35 13.74 30.26
C GLN A 195 -13.03 15.11 29.66
N GLU A 196 -13.67 16.12 30.19
CA GLU A 196 -13.27 17.50 30.02
C GLU A 196 -11.83 17.64 30.53
N THR A 197 -10.89 17.85 29.64
CA THR A 197 -9.55 18.30 30.02
C THR A 197 -9.67 19.75 30.43
N ASN A 198 -9.88 19.97 31.75
CA ASN A 198 -9.92 21.26 32.39
C ASN A 198 -8.52 21.86 32.39
N GLN A 199 -8.34 22.95 31.64
CA GLN A 199 -7.16 23.80 31.78
C GLN A 199 -7.28 24.54 33.13
N GLY A 200 -6.39 24.25 34.06
CA GLY A 200 -6.02 25.05 35.19
C GLY A 200 -4.63 25.65 34.98
#